data_e698356efe8a9d21f24bb2cd68c75fca
#
_entry.id   e698356efe8a9d21f24bb2cd68c75fca
#
_cell.length_a   1.000
_cell.length_b   1.000
_cell.length_c   1.000
_cell.angle_alpha   90.00
_cell.angle_beta   90.00
_cell.angle_gamma   90.00
#
_symmetry.space_group_name_H-M   'P 1'
#
loop_
_entity.id
_entity.type
_entity.pdbx_description
1 polymer ?
#
loop_
_entity_poly.entity_id
_entity_poly.type
_entity_poly.pdbx_seq_one_letter_code
_entity_poly.pdbx_strand_id
1 'polypeptide(L)'
;MENVLATIIDEKHNQVRALAGTTSFATLDQAAKAASPVRGFAAALARDSAKGYGLIAELKKASPSKGLIRADFDPASLAKAYEGGGASCLSVLTDRKWFQGAPEFLVKAREAVNLPVLRKDFMIDPLQIVESRALGADCILLIMAALDDALAAELESVAFDYGMDVLIECHDSAELTRAAKLRSPLMGINNRNLKTMDISLDVGAAMLPDLPKDRIAIAESGLFTPADLARMAAAGARCFLIGESLMRADNVAAATKTILANPVAS
;
A
#
# COMPACT_ATOMS: atom_id res chain seq x y z
N MET A 1 13.95 -12.02 19.54
CA MET A 1 12.58 -11.90 18.98
C MET A 1 12.60 -12.58 17.61
N GLU A 2 11.67 -13.50 17.36
CA GLU A 2 11.52 -14.06 16.01
C GLU A 2 11.31 -12.93 15.00
N ASN A 3 11.94 -13.05 13.85
CA ASN A 3 11.78 -12.08 12.77
C ASN A 3 10.37 -12.26 12.17
N VAL A 4 9.43 -11.41 12.60
CA VAL A 4 8.01 -11.47 12.19
C VAL A 4 7.88 -11.48 10.67
N LEU A 5 8.70 -10.70 9.95
CA LEU A 5 8.69 -10.68 8.49
C LEU A 5 9.07 -12.06 7.91
N ALA A 6 10.12 -12.70 8.43
CA ALA A 6 10.52 -14.02 7.93
C ALA A 6 9.40 -15.06 8.12
N THR A 7 8.73 -15.05 9.28
CA THR A 7 7.58 -15.93 9.54
C THR A 7 6.42 -15.67 8.58
N ILE A 8 6.15 -14.40 8.23
CA ILE A 8 5.14 -14.03 7.25
C ILE A 8 5.52 -14.55 5.86
N ILE A 9 6.77 -14.39 5.45
CA ILE A 9 7.26 -14.83 4.13
C ILE A 9 7.19 -16.36 3.99
N ASP A 10 7.57 -17.11 5.03
CA ASP A 10 7.45 -18.56 5.04
C ASP A 10 5.99 -19.02 4.84
N GLU A 11 5.06 -18.33 5.49
CA GLU A 11 3.62 -18.58 5.32
C GLU A 11 3.16 -18.22 3.90
N LYS A 12 3.67 -17.13 3.32
CA LYS A 12 3.34 -16.76 1.93
C LYS A 12 3.79 -17.79 0.92
N HIS A 13 4.96 -18.42 1.11
CA HIS A 13 5.37 -19.54 0.26
C HIS A 13 4.36 -20.71 0.32
N ASN A 14 3.78 -20.99 1.48
CA ASN A 14 2.72 -22.00 1.61
C ASN A 14 1.45 -21.57 0.87
N GLN A 15 1.05 -20.30 0.99
CA GLN A 15 -0.14 -19.76 0.31
C GLN A 15 0.03 -19.76 -1.21
N VAL A 16 1.21 -19.38 -1.73
CA VAL A 16 1.52 -19.46 -3.17
C VAL A 16 1.45 -20.89 -3.68
N ARG A 17 2.03 -21.87 -2.95
CA ARG A 17 1.91 -23.29 -3.32
C ARG A 17 0.45 -23.77 -3.34
N ALA A 18 -0.36 -23.36 -2.37
CA ALA A 18 -1.78 -23.68 -2.34
C ALA A 18 -2.54 -23.03 -3.51
N LEU A 19 -2.23 -21.77 -3.84
CA LEU A 19 -2.81 -21.09 -5.00
C LEU A 19 -2.46 -21.83 -6.30
N ALA A 20 -1.19 -22.18 -6.52
CA ALA A 20 -0.72 -22.92 -7.69
C ALA A 20 -1.35 -24.33 -7.79
N GLY A 21 -1.74 -24.92 -6.66
CA GLY A 21 -2.47 -26.21 -6.62
C GLY A 21 -3.96 -26.10 -6.95
N THR A 22 -4.55 -24.91 -6.88
CA THR A 22 -5.99 -24.71 -7.10
C THR A 22 -6.31 -23.97 -8.40
N THR A 23 -5.35 -23.25 -8.98
CA THR A 23 -5.52 -22.51 -10.23
C THR A 23 -4.24 -22.54 -11.06
N SER A 24 -4.36 -22.36 -12.39
CA SER A 24 -3.21 -22.23 -13.28
C SER A 24 -2.89 -20.76 -13.59
N PHE A 25 -1.65 -20.49 -13.99
CA PHE A 25 -1.26 -19.18 -14.53
C PHE A 25 -2.19 -18.76 -15.68
N ALA A 26 -2.49 -19.66 -16.61
CA ALA A 26 -3.37 -19.37 -17.75
C ALA A 26 -4.79 -18.99 -17.33
N THR A 27 -5.33 -19.61 -16.27
CA THR A 27 -6.64 -19.25 -15.72
C THR A 27 -6.63 -17.85 -15.10
N LEU A 28 -5.61 -17.53 -14.33
CA LEU A 28 -5.45 -16.19 -13.72
C LEU A 28 -5.16 -15.12 -14.79
N ASP A 29 -4.35 -15.41 -15.79
CA ASP A 29 -4.07 -14.52 -16.92
C ASP A 29 -5.35 -14.15 -17.69
N GLN A 30 -6.19 -15.16 -17.98
CA GLN A 30 -7.48 -14.91 -18.61
C GLN A 30 -8.38 -14.02 -17.74
N ALA A 31 -8.46 -14.28 -16.44
CA ALA A 31 -9.24 -13.46 -15.51
C ALA A 31 -8.67 -12.05 -15.38
N ALA A 32 -7.35 -11.91 -15.31
CA ALA A 32 -6.67 -10.62 -15.25
C ALA A 32 -6.93 -9.76 -16.49
N LYS A 33 -6.91 -10.36 -17.69
CA LYS A 33 -7.23 -9.70 -18.96
C LYS A 33 -8.71 -9.33 -19.09
N ALA A 34 -9.60 -10.10 -18.47
CA ALA A 34 -11.04 -9.84 -18.43
C ALA A 34 -11.46 -8.82 -17.35
N ALA A 35 -10.58 -8.52 -16.39
CA ALA A 35 -10.87 -7.57 -15.32
C ALA A 35 -11.06 -6.15 -15.89
N SER A 36 -11.89 -5.34 -15.21
CA SER A 36 -12.12 -3.94 -15.58
C SER A 36 -10.80 -3.17 -15.68
N PRO A 37 -10.68 -2.16 -16.56
CA PRO A 37 -9.42 -1.41 -16.75
C PRO A 37 -8.85 -0.87 -15.42
N VAL A 38 -7.52 -0.77 -15.35
CA VAL A 38 -6.83 -0.12 -14.23
C VAL A 38 -7.18 1.37 -14.16
N ARG A 39 -7.21 1.91 -12.94
CA ARG A 39 -7.67 3.29 -12.68
C ARG A 39 -6.54 4.30 -12.54
N GLY A 40 -5.27 3.93 -12.76
CA GLY A 40 -4.12 4.83 -12.72
C GLY A 40 -3.82 5.32 -11.30
N PHE A 41 -3.25 4.46 -10.48
CA PHE A 41 -2.96 4.72 -9.07
C PHE A 41 -1.93 5.85 -8.89
N ALA A 42 -0.80 5.79 -9.62
CA ALA A 42 0.23 6.82 -9.60
C ALA A 42 -0.29 8.17 -10.11
N ALA A 43 -1.11 8.16 -11.16
CA ALA A 43 -1.70 9.37 -11.73
C ALA A 43 -2.65 10.08 -10.74
N ALA A 44 -3.44 9.31 -9.97
CA ALA A 44 -4.31 9.87 -8.94
C ALA A 44 -3.51 10.56 -7.82
N LEU A 45 -2.44 9.93 -7.35
CA LEU A 45 -1.55 10.52 -6.34
C LEU A 45 -0.85 11.79 -6.87
N ALA A 46 -0.30 11.75 -8.08
CA ALA A 46 0.35 12.91 -8.70
C ALA A 46 -0.62 14.08 -8.86
N ARG A 47 -1.84 13.83 -9.32
CA ARG A 47 -2.88 14.85 -9.49
C ARG A 47 -3.22 15.55 -8.16
N ASP A 48 -3.41 14.78 -7.10
CA ASP A 48 -3.91 15.32 -5.83
C ASP A 48 -2.78 15.95 -5.01
N SER A 49 -1.57 15.37 -5.04
CA SER A 49 -0.39 15.95 -4.38
C SER A 49 0.08 17.28 -5.00
N ALA A 50 -0.23 17.53 -6.26
CA ALA A 50 0.03 18.81 -6.91
C ALA A 50 -0.83 19.97 -6.36
N LYS A 51 -1.97 19.66 -5.73
CA LYS A 51 -2.91 20.64 -5.18
C LYS A 51 -2.94 20.67 -3.65
N GLY A 52 -2.37 19.67 -3.01
CA GLY A 52 -2.41 19.49 -1.58
C GLY A 52 -1.62 18.26 -1.17
N TYR A 53 -2.31 17.26 -0.60
CA TYR A 53 -1.74 15.97 -0.24
C TYR A 53 -2.44 14.83 -0.98
N GLY A 54 -1.67 13.86 -1.46
CA GLY A 54 -2.17 12.58 -1.94
C GLY A 54 -2.35 11.60 -0.77
N LEU A 55 -3.52 11.01 -0.63
CA LEU A 55 -3.80 10.04 0.44
C LEU A 55 -4.12 8.66 -0.11
N ILE A 56 -3.33 7.67 0.30
CA ILE A 56 -3.66 6.25 0.19
C ILE A 56 -4.32 5.86 1.52
N ALA A 57 -5.64 5.73 1.51
CA ALA A 57 -6.41 5.40 2.72
C ALA A 57 -6.52 3.88 2.87
N GLU A 58 -6.00 3.34 3.98
CA GLU A 58 -5.86 1.89 4.18
C GLU A 58 -7.04 1.29 4.94
N LEU A 59 -7.69 0.30 4.33
CA LEU A 59 -8.67 -0.57 4.95
C LEU A 59 -7.93 -1.71 5.68
N LYS A 60 -7.87 -1.61 7.01
CA LYS A 60 -7.15 -2.55 7.87
C LYS A 60 -7.99 -2.97 9.08
N LYS A 61 -8.43 -4.23 9.10
CA LYS A 61 -9.25 -4.77 10.18
C LYS A 61 -8.45 -5.04 11.44
N ALA A 62 -7.27 -5.61 11.27
CA ALA A 62 -6.35 -5.98 12.36
C ALA A 62 -4.89 -5.83 11.93
N SER A 63 -3.96 -5.91 12.87
CA SER A 63 -2.52 -6.01 12.59
C SER A 63 -1.80 -6.81 13.67
N PRO A 64 -0.61 -7.41 13.36
CA PRO A 64 0.16 -8.16 14.35
C PRO A 64 0.52 -7.35 15.59
N SER A 65 0.80 -6.06 15.43
CA SER A 65 1.25 -5.18 16.53
C SER A 65 0.12 -4.59 17.36
N LYS A 66 -1.13 -4.53 16.86
CA LYS A 66 -2.26 -3.83 17.49
C LYS A 66 -3.48 -4.72 17.70
N GLY A 67 -3.47 -5.97 17.24
CA GLY A 67 -4.64 -6.84 17.27
C GLY A 67 -5.79 -6.28 16.41
N LEU A 68 -7.03 -6.48 16.86
CA LEU A 68 -8.22 -5.97 16.20
C LEU A 68 -8.26 -4.44 16.29
N ILE A 69 -8.34 -3.77 15.13
CA ILE A 69 -8.39 -2.30 15.02
C ILE A 69 -9.83 -1.83 14.86
N ARG A 70 -10.62 -2.53 14.01
CA ARG A 70 -12.01 -2.17 13.74
C ARG A 70 -12.90 -3.41 13.71
N ALA A 71 -13.87 -3.50 14.62
CA ALA A 71 -14.80 -4.64 14.74
C ALA A 71 -15.89 -4.60 13.66
N ASP A 72 -16.47 -3.43 13.42
CA ASP A 72 -17.51 -3.14 12.41
C ASP A 72 -16.90 -2.90 11.02
N PHE A 73 -16.06 -3.83 10.57
CA PHE A 73 -15.31 -3.71 9.32
C PHE A 73 -16.16 -4.12 8.10
N ASP A 74 -16.69 -3.12 7.39
CA ASP A 74 -17.34 -3.30 6.09
C ASP A 74 -16.57 -2.57 4.98
N PRO A 75 -15.90 -3.28 4.05
CA PRO A 75 -15.06 -2.69 3.03
C PRO A 75 -15.76 -1.68 2.13
N ALA A 76 -17.02 -1.93 1.76
CA ALA A 76 -17.77 -1.06 0.86
C ALA A 76 -18.10 0.28 1.53
N SER A 77 -18.61 0.25 2.75
CA SER A 77 -18.93 1.46 3.52
C SER A 77 -17.70 2.28 3.85
N LEU A 78 -16.60 1.61 4.24
CA LEU A 78 -15.32 2.26 4.55
C LEU A 78 -14.70 2.91 3.30
N ALA A 79 -14.75 2.24 2.14
CA ALA A 79 -14.29 2.81 0.88
C ALA A 79 -15.04 4.09 0.51
N LYS A 80 -16.37 4.10 0.64
CA LYS A 80 -17.21 5.30 0.41
C LYS A 80 -16.90 6.42 1.40
N ALA A 81 -16.64 6.08 2.66
CA ALA A 81 -16.24 7.07 3.66
C ALA A 81 -14.90 7.71 3.32
N TYR A 82 -13.92 6.93 2.86
CA TYR A 82 -12.63 7.42 2.41
C TYR A 82 -12.74 8.31 1.16
N GLU A 83 -13.51 7.87 0.14
CA GLU A 83 -13.75 8.68 -1.06
C GLU A 83 -14.43 10.00 -0.69
N GLY A 84 -15.49 9.96 0.12
CA GLY A 84 -16.17 11.16 0.61
C GLY A 84 -15.31 12.05 1.53
N GLY A 85 -14.26 11.48 2.13
CA GLY A 85 -13.26 12.18 2.94
C GLY A 85 -12.13 12.83 2.12
N GLY A 86 -12.02 12.53 0.82
CA GLY A 86 -11.02 13.10 -0.07
C GLY A 86 -9.76 12.23 -0.25
N ALA A 87 -9.83 10.92 0.01
CA ALA A 87 -8.74 10.01 -0.33
C ALA A 87 -8.50 9.97 -1.85
N SER A 88 -7.24 9.88 -2.25
CA SER A 88 -6.83 9.74 -3.66
C SER A 88 -6.89 8.29 -4.14
N CYS A 89 -6.52 7.37 -3.26
CA CYS A 89 -6.43 5.94 -3.52
C CYS A 89 -6.82 5.14 -2.27
N LEU A 90 -7.11 3.86 -2.45
CA LEU A 90 -7.31 2.92 -1.35
C LEU A 90 -6.14 1.93 -1.27
N SER A 91 -5.85 1.45 -0.06
CA SER A 91 -5.02 0.29 0.23
C SER A 91 -5.87 -0.75 0.95
N VAL A 92 -5.88 -1.99 0.48
CA VAL A 92 -6.71 -3.04 1.09
C VAL A 92 -5.84 -4.22 1.49
N LEU A 93 -5.81 -4.52 2.80
CA LEU A 93 -5.13 -5.70 3.34
C LEU A 93 -5.84 -6.97 2.90
N THR A 94 -5.13 -7.86 2.21
CA THR A 94 -5.68 -9.14 1.74
C THR A 94 -5.14 -10.35 2.50
N ASP A 95 -4.13 -10.19 3.35
CA ASP A 95 -3.61 -11.27 4.19
C ASP A 95 -4.58 -11.65 5.32
N ARG A 96 -4.99 -12.94 5.35
CA ARG A 96 -5.99 -13.45 6.31
C ARG A 96 -5.40 -13.63 7.70
N LYS A 97 -4.22 -14.25 7.79
CA LYS A 97 -3.64 -14.70 9.06
C LYS A 97 -3.17 -13.56 9.93
N TRP A 98 -2.47 -12.60 9.35
CA TRP A 98 -1.78 -11.55 10.09
C TRP A 98 -2.59 -10.27 10.22
N PHE A 99 -3.49 -10.00 9.25
CA PHE A 99 -4.24 -8.74 9.19
C PHE A 99 -5.76 -8.94 9.24
N GLN A 100 -6.26 -10.19 9.33
CA GLN A 100 -7.66 -10.54 9.18
C GLN A 100 -8.26 -9.92 7.89
N GLY A 101 -7.43 -9.79 6.86
CA GLY A 101 -7.79 -9.34 5.54
C GLY A 101 -8.43 -10.45 4.71
N ALA A 102 -8.83 -10.11 3.49
CA ALA A 102 -9.30 -11.09 2.52
C ALA A 102 -9.28 -10.50 1.10
N PRO A 103 -8.98 -11.30 0.04
CA PRO A 103 -9.07 -10.84 -1.35
C PRO A 103 -10.43 -10.24 -1.70
N GLU A 104 -11.50 -10.78 -1.14
CA GLU A 104 -12.88 -10.32 -1.34
C GLU A 104 -13.11 -8.89 -0.81
N PHE A 105 -12.30 -8.43 0.15
CA PHE A 105 -12.37 -7.05 0.65
C PHE A 105 -11.90 -6.04 -0.39
N LEU A 106 -10.87 -6.41 -1.18
CA LEU A 106 -10.40 -5.58 -2.29
C LEU A 106 -11.48 -5.43 -3.36
N VAL A 107 -12.10 -6.54 -3.77
CA VAL A 107 -13.18 -6.55 -4.76
C VAL A 107 -14.32 -5.65 -4.28
N LYS A 108 -14.83 -5.87 -3.05
CA LYS A 108 -15.93 -5.08 -2.46
C LYS A 108 -15.60 -3.59 -2.36
N ALA A 109 -14.40 -3.25 -1.94
CA ALA A 109 -13.97 -1.85 -1.83
C ALA A 109 -13.90 -1.19 -3.22
N ARG A 110 -13.32 -1.89 -4.20
CA ARG A 110 -13.18 -1.39 -5.57
C ARG A 110 -14.52 -1.19 -6.29
N GLU A 111 -15.47 -2.09 -6.08
CA GLU A 111 -16.82 -1.99 -6.65
C GLU A 111 -17.63 -0.84 -6.05
N ALA A 112 -17.36 -0.47 -4.80
CA ALA A 112 -18.11 0.55 -4.07
C ALA A 112 -17.78 1.99 -4.46
N VAL A 113 -16.58 2.24 -5.04
CA VAL A 113 -16.04 3.59 -5.35
C VAL A 113 -15.28 3.59 -6.67
N ASN A 114 -14.89 4.80 -7.13
CA ASN A 114 -14.06 4.96 -8.33
C ASN A 114 -12.56 5.16 -8.03
N LEU A 115 -12.15 5.15 -6.78
CA LEU A 115 -10.74 5.27 -6.39
C LEU A 115 -9.92 4.07 -6.89
N PRO A 116 -8.67 4.28 -7.33
CA PRO A 116 -7.75 3.18 -7.59
C PRO A 116 -7.37 2.46 -6.31
N VAL A 117 -7.11 1.14 -6.41
CA VAL A 117 -6.92 0.27 -5.25
C VAL A 117 -5.58 -0.46 -5.30
N LEU A 118 -4.81 -0.32 -4.23
CA LEU A 118 -3.61 -1.09 -3.94
C LEU A 118 -3.98 -2.41 -3.23
N ARG A 119 -3.54 -3.55 -3.74
CA ARG A 119 -3.50 -4.79 -2.97
C ARG A 119 -2.33 -4.75 -1.99
N LYS A 120 -2.63 -4.57 -0.72
CA LYS A 120 -1.63 -4.55 0.36
C LYS A 120 -1.44 -5.98 0.87
N ASP A 121 -0.41 -6.64 0.39
CA ASP A 121 -0.03 -8.01 0.71
C ASP A 121 1.48 -8.19 0.54
N PHE A 122 2.03 -9.34 0.93
CA PHE A 122 3.45 -9.69 0.75
C PHE A 122 3.62 -10.44 -0.56
N MET A 123 4.10 -9.75 -1.59
CA MET A 123 4.30 -10.30 -2.93
C MET A 123 5.69 -10.92 -3.03
N ILE A 124 5.75 -12.22 -3.34
CA ILE A 124 6.98 -13.01 -3.46
C ILE A 124 7.00 -13.93 -4.69
N ASP A 125 5.95 -13.88 -5.53
CA ASP A 125 5.80 -14.77 -6.66
C ASP A 125 4.97 -14.10 -7.77
N PRO A 126 5.34 -14.22 -9.06
CA PRO A 126 4.58 -13.69 -10.18
C PRO A 126 3.10 -14.09 -10.22
N LEU A 127 2.77 -15.29 -9.72
CA LEU A 127 1.39 -15.76 -9.68
C LEU A 127 0.48 -14.84 -8.82
N GLN A 128 1.03 -14.30 -7.72
CA GLN A 128 0.30 -13.35 -6.88
C GLN A 128 0.04 -12.02 -7.60
N ILE A 129 0.95 -11.60 -8.50
CA ILE A 129 0.79 -10.37 -9.28
C ILE A 129 -0.38 -10.54 -10.26
N VAL A 130 -0.42 -11.68 -10.97
CA VAL A 130 -1.51 -11.97 -11.91
C VAL A 130 -2.85 -12.13 -11.17
N GLU A 131 -2.85 -12.81 -10.01
CA GLU A 131 -4.02 -12.89 -9.14
C GLU A 131 -4.49 -11.49 -8.70
N SER A 132 -3.57 -10.60 -8.35
CA SER A 132 -3.92 -9.24 -7.94
C SER A 132 -4.68 -8.51 -9.06
N ARG A 133 -4.21 -8.63 -10.30
CA ARG A 133 -4.91 -8.04 -11.44
C ARG A 133 -6.26 -8.70 -11.69
N ALA A 134 -6.36 -10.03 -11.57
CA ALA A 134 -7.62 -10.76 -11.69
C ALA A 134 -8.67 -10.32 -10.66
N LEU A 135 -8.24 -9.98 -9.44
CA LEU A 135 -9.09 -9.40 -8.39
C LEU A 135 -9.46 -7.93 -8.65
N GLY A 136 -8.85 -7.29 -9.65
CA GLY A 136 -9.10 -5.90 -10.01
C GLY A 136 -8.15 -4.89 -9.38
N ALA A 137 -7.04 -5.30 -8.77
CA ALA A 137 -6.05 -4.34 -8.25
C ALA A 137 -5.54 -3.39 -9.35
N ASP A 138 -5.31 -2.15 -8.97
CA ASP A 138 -4.72 -1.11 -9.81
C ASP A 138 -3.24 -0.89 -9.48
N CYS A 139 -2.81 -1.36 -8.30
CA CYS A 139 -1.45 -1.27 -7.80
C CYS A 139 -1.13 -2.47 -6.91
N ILE A 140 0.13 -2.87 -6.86
CA ILE A 140 0.67 -3.88 -5.92
C ILE A 140 1.77 -3.30 -5.06
N LEU A 141 2.11 -4.00 -3.96
CA LEU A 141 3.18 -3.63 -3.04
C LEU A 141 4.41 -4.52 -3.26
N LEU A 142 5.58 -3.91 -3.36
CA LEU A 142 6.87 -4.62 -3.25
C LEU A 142 7.61 -4.11 -2.01
N ILE A 143 7.92 -5.02 -1.07
CA ILE A 143 8.63 -4.71 0.18
C ILE A 143 10.09 -5.09 -0.01
N MET A 144 11.01 -4.13 -0.08
CA MET A 144 12.42 -4.38 -0.37
C MET A 144 13.11 -5.23 0.71
N ALA A 145 12.65 -5.18 1.95
CA ALA A 145 13.11 -6.04 3.04
C ALA A 145 12.81 -7.54 2.82
N ALA A 146 11.82 -7.86 1.99
CA ALA A 146 11.36 -9.23 1.73
C ALA A 146 11.88 -9.81 0.42
N LEU A 147 12.50 -9.00 -0.45
CA LEU A 147 12.85 -9.36 -1.83
C LEU A 147 14.33 -9.13 -2.11
N ASP A 148 14.93 -9.99 -2.92
CA ASP A 148 16.18 -9.67 -3.58
C ASP A 148 15.94 -8.77 -4.82
N ASP A 149 17.01 -8.23 -5.40
CA ASP A 149 16.92 -7.27 -6.51
C ASP A 149 16.33 -7.92 -7.80
N ALA A 150 16.64 -9.20 -8.05
CA ALA A 150 16.19 -9.90 -9.24
C ALA A 150 14.68 -10.17 -9.18
N LEU A 151 14.21 -10.69 -8.04
CA LEU A 151 12.78 -10.96 -7.83
C LEU A 151 11.98 -9.66 -7.81
N ALA A 152 12.47 -8.61 -7.16
CA ALA A 152 11.80 -7.31 -7.15
C ALA A 152 11.60 -6.76 -8.57
N ALA A 153 12.63 -6.84 -9.43
CA ALA A 153 12.55 -6.40 -10.81
C ALA A 153 11.61 -7.28 -11.67
N GLU A 154 11.59 -8.60 -11.43
CA GLU A 154 10.68 -9.52 -12.10
C GLU A 154 9.22 -9.20 -11.74
N LEU A 155 8.90 -9.07 -10.44
CA LEU A 155 7.54 -8.77 -9.97
C LEU A 155 7.06 -7.41 -10.47
N GLU A 156 7.92 -6.39 -10.48
CA GLU A 156 7.63 -5.08 -11.06
C GLU A 156 7.29 -5.19 -12.55
N SER A 157 8.11 -5.95 -13.32
CA SER A 157 7.88 -6.14 -14.75
C SER A 157 6.54 -6.80 -15.03
N VAL A 158 6.21 -7.87 -14.30
CA VAL A 158 4.92 -8.56 -14.43
C VAL A 158 3.76 -7.61 -14.10
N ALA A 159 3.88 -6.77 -13.05
CA ALA A 159 2.83 -5.81 -12.71
C ALA A 159 2.59 -4.80 -13.86
N PHE A 160 3.66 -4.28 -14.46
CA PHE A 160 3.56 -3.37 -15.60
C PHE A 160 2.99 -4.02 -16.86
N ASP A 161 3.26 -5.29 -17.12
CA ASP A 161 2.69 -6.03 -18.25
C ASP A 161 1.15 -6.13 -18.14
N TYR A 162 0.61 -6.08 -16.91
CA TYR A 162 -0.83 -6.03 -16.64
C TYR A 162 -1.36 -4.60 -16.43
N GLY A 163 -0.54 -3.57 -16.66
CA GLY A 163 -0.89 -2.16 -16.55
C GLY A 163 -1.07 -1.65 -15.13
N MET A 164 -0.69 -2.43 -14.11
CA MET A 164 -0.75 -2.01 -12.70
C MET A 164 0.44 -1.11 -12.34
N ASP A 165 0.21 -0.15 -11.46
CA ASP A 165 1.28 0.57 -10.77
C ASP A 165 1.89 -0.31 -9.65
N VAL A 166 3.07 0.08 -9.17
CA VAL A 166 3.79 -0.63 -8.11
C VAL A 166 4.20 0.37 -7.03
N LEU A 167 3.83 0.12 -5.77
CA LEU A 167 4.38 0.84 -4.62
C LEU A 167 5.58 0.07 -4.08
N ILE A 168 6.76 0.69 -4.08
CA ILE A 168 7.99 0.11 -3.55
C ILE A 168 8.20 0.62 -2.14
N GLU A 169 8.12 -0.26 -1.13
CA GLU A 169 8.25 0.08 0.28
C GLU A 169 9.68 -0.18 0.78
N CYS A 170 10.28 0.84 1.41
CA CYS A 170 11.63 0.82 1.99
C CYS A 170 11.61 1.21 3.46
N HIS A 171 12.54 0.61 4.26
CA HIS A 171 12.66 0.82 5.70
C HIS A 171 14.00 1.41 6.11
N ASP A 172 15.00 1.39 5.23
CA ASP A 172 16.32 1.96 5.44
C ASP A 172 16.96 2.45 4.13
N SER A 173 18.08 3.15 4.25
CA SER A 173 18.82 3.72 3.10
C SER A 173 19.43 2.66 2.18
N ALA A 174 19.73 1.47 2.67
CA ALA A 174 20.24 0.38 1.82
C ALA A 174 19.12 -0.17 0.92
N GLU A 175 17.91 -0.35 1.47
CA GLU A 175 16.70 -0.71 0.70
C GLU A 175 16.35 0.39 -0.31
N LEU A 176 16.44 1.67 0.09
CA LEU A 176 16.20 2.80 -0.80
C LEU A 176 17.15 2.80 -2.00
N THR A 177 18.44 2.53 -1.77
CA THR A 177 19.45 2.43 -2.85
C THR A 177 19.12 1.29 -3.82
N ARG A 178 18.62 0.17 -3.33
CA ARG A 178 18.17 -0.96 -4.16
C ARG A 178 16.90 -0.61 -4.94
N ALA A 179 15.93 -0.02 -4.27
CA ALA A 179 14.64 0.41 -4.84
C ALA A 179 14.80 1.45 -5.96
N ALA A 180 15.80 2.33 -5.87
CA ALA A 180 16.08 3.34 -6.90
C ALA A 180 16.45 2.73 -8.28
N LYS A 181 16.81 1.45 -8.34
CA LYS A 181 17.08 0.72 -9.60
C LYS A 181 15.80 0.26 -10.31
N LEU A 182 14.68 0.21 -9.59
CA LEU A 182 13.38 -0.16 -10.14
C LEU A 182 12.76 1.02 -10.91
N ARG A 183 11.77 0.74 -11.74
CA ARG A 183 11.17 1.72 -12.66
C ARG A 183 9.98 2.47 -12.09
N SER A 184 9.34 1.92 -11.06
CA SER A 184 8.12 2.50 -10.49
C SER A 184 8.30 3.94 -10.04
N PRO A 185 7.37 4.86 -10.37
CA PRO A 185 7.41 6.22 -9.84
C PRO A 185 7.05 6.31 -8.36
N LEU A 186 6.49 5.28 -7.74
CA LEU A 186 5.98 5.31 -6.37
C LEU A 186 6.99 4.69 -5.40
N MET A 187 7.52 5.49 -4.49
CA MET A 187 8.45 5.04 -3.46
C MET A 187 7.93 5.39 -2.07
N GLY A 188 7.67 4.34 -1.27
CA GLY A 188 7.20 4.43 0.10
C GLY A 188 8.34 4.32 1.10
N ILE A 189 8.38 5.24 2.07
CA ILE A 189 9.25 5.14 3.24
C ILE A 189 8.37 4.78 4.44
N ASN A 190 8.60 3.59 4.97
CA ASN A 190 7.87 3.10 6.12
C ASN A 190 8.60 3.49 7.41
N ASN A 191 7.98 4.36 8.22
CA ASN A 191 8.49 4.81 9.51
C ASN A 191 8.49 3.71 10.59
N ARG A 192 7.98 2.51 10.27
CA ARG A 192 7.98 1.37 11.19
C ARG A 192 9.18 0.48 10.93
N ASN A 193 9.98 0.23 11.96
CA ASN A 193 11.03 -0.78 11.92
C ASN A 193 10.38 -2.18 12.00
N LEU A 194 10.57 -3.01 10.97
CA LEU A 194 9.98 -4.35 10.91
C LEU A 194 10.57 -5.36 11.90
N LYS A 195 11.75 -5.06 12.48
CA LYS A 195 12.41 -5.94 13.46
C LYS A 195 11.96 -5.65 14.89
N THR A 196 11.86 -4.35 15.24
CA THR A 196 11.47 -3.92 16.60
C THR A 196 10.01 -3.55 16.73
N MET A 197 9.34 -3.30 15.60
CA MET A 197 7.98 -2.77 15.46
C MET A 197 7.82 -1.33 15.96
N ASP A 198 8.92 -0.67 16.33
CA ASP A 198 8.91 0.74 16.71
C ASP A 198 8.60 1.64 15.51
N ILE A 199 7.98 2.78 15.79
CA ILE A 199 7.64 3.79 14.77
C ILE A 199 8.33 5.10 15.16
N SER A 200 9.06 5.69 14.21
CA SER A 200 9.62 7.04 14.34
C SER A 200 9.56 7.80 13.04
N LEU A 201 8.93 8.97 13.06
CA LEU A 201 8.92 9.89 11.92
C LEU A 201 10.32 10.41 11.57
N ASP A 202 11.31 10.26 12.46
CA ASP A 202 12.70 10.62 12.18
C ASP A 202 13.29 9.76 11.06
N VAL A 203 12.83 8.50 10.92
CA VAL A 203 13.26 7.60 9.83
C VAL A 203 12.88 8.20 8.47
N GLY A 204 11.61 8.54 8.29
CA GLY A 204 11.15 9.17 7.05
C GLY A 204 11.80 10.53 6.82
N ALA A 205 11.88 11.37 7.86
CA ALA A 205 12.48 12.69 7.75
C ALA A 205 13.95 12.64 7.31
N ALA A 206 14.69 11.59 7.71
CA ALA A 206 16.08 11.39 7.30
C ALA A 206 16.22 10.82 5.88
N MET A 207 15.32 9.92 5.46
CA MET A 207 15.43 9.20 4.18
C MET A 207 14.78 9.92 3.00
N LEU A 208 13.70 10.67 3.23
CA LEU A 208 12.94 11.35 2.16
C LEU A 208 13.78 12.28 1.28
N PRO A 209 14.75 13.06 1.83
CA PRO A 209 15.62 13.90 1.00
C PRO A 209 16.50 13.13 -0.01
N ASP A 210 16.76 11.86 0.25
CA ASP A 210 17.62 11.00 -0.58
C ASP A 210 16.84 10.29 -1.71
N LEU A 211 15.51 10.43 -1.76
CA LEU A 211 14.73 9.86 -2.87
C LEU A 211 15.08 10.53 -4.20
N PRO A 212 15.11 9.77 -5.31
CA PRO A 212 15.23 10.37 -6.64
C PRO A 212 14.07 11.35 -6.90
N LYS A 213 14.39 12.53 -7.42
CA LYS A 213 13.43 13.64 -7.56
C LYS A 213 12.32 13.40 -8.59
N ASP A 214 12.49 12.41 -9.45
CA ASP A 214 11.50 11.98 -10.43
C ASP A 214 10.50 10.97 -9.86
N ARG A 215 10.60 10.67 -8.54
CA ARG A 215 9.71 9.73 -7.84
C ARG A 215 8.69 10.46 -6.97
N ILE A 216 7.54 9.83 -6.80
CA ILE A 216 6.51 10.26 -5.86
C ILE A 216 6.83 9.64 -4.51
N ALA A 217 7.25 10.49 -3.56
CA ALA A 217 7.58 10.08 -2.21
C ALA A 217 6.30 9.89 -1.38
N ILE A 218 6.17 8.72 -0.75
CA ILE A 218 5.03 8.33 0.09
C ILE A 218 5.55 8.03 1.49
N ALA A 219 5.06 8.74 2.52
CA ALA A 219 5.38 8.42 3.91
C ALA A 219 4.31 7.48 4.49
N GLU A 220 4.76 6.43 5.20
CA GLU A 220 3.92 5.39 5.77
C GLU A 220 4.19 5.21 7.26
N SER A 221 3.17 4.84 8.01
CA SER A 221 3.19 4.62 9.46
C SER A 221 3.46 5.87 10.32
N GLY A 222 2.85 5.92 11.50
CA GLY A 222 3.09 6.99 12.47
C GLY A 222 2.40 8.32 12.16
N LEU A 223 1.45 8.33 11.25
CA LEU A 223 0.76 9.53 10.79
C LEU A 223 -0.62 9.62 11.45
N PHE A 224 -0.77 10.48 12.44
CA PHE A 224 -1.98 10.63 13.26
C PHE A 224 -2.62 12.01 13.15
N THR A 225 -1.84 13.04 12.86
CA THR A 225 -2.27 14.44 12.88
C THR A 225 -1.85 15.19 11.62
N PRO A 226 -2.51 16.30 11.27
CA PRO A 226 -2.04 17.19 10.19
C PRO A 226 -0.60 17.69 10.39
N ALA A 227 -0.14 17.82 11.64
CA ALA A 227 1.24 18.21 11.94
C ALA A 227 2.25 17.13 11.54
N ASP A 228 1.90 15.83 11.66
CA ASP A 228 2.74 14.74 11.20
C ASP A 228 2.90 14.78 9.66
N LEU A 229 1.80 15.03 8.96
CA LEU A 229 1.83 15.18 7.50
C LEU A 229 2.67 16.41 7.10
N ALA A 230 2.50 17.54 7.79
CA ALA A 230 3.29 18.74 7.54
C ALA A 230 4.79 18.49 7.76
N ARG A 231 5.15 17.74 8.80
CA ARG A 231 6.54 17.33 9.07
C ARG A 231 7.12 16.50 7.92
N MET A 232 6.40 15.49 7.46
CA MET A 232 6.85 14.64 6.33
C MET A 232 6.88 15.44 5.02
N ALA A 233 5.94 16.36 4.82
CA ALA A 233 5.93 17.23 3.65
C ALA A 233 7.13 18.17 3.61
N ALA A 234 7.55 18.71 4.75
CA ALA A 234 8.79 19.51 4.87
C ALA A 234 10.05 18.70 4.54
N ALA A 235 10.01 17.35 4.71
CA ALA A 235 11.09 16.45 4.33
C ALA A 235 11.00 15.97 2.86
N GLY A 236 9.90 16.23 2.14
CA GLY A 236 9.74 15.91 0.72
C GLY A 236 8.58 14.97 0.36
N ALA A 237 7.85 14.38 1.32
CA ALA A 237 6.71 13.52 1.02
C ALA A 237 5.41 14.33 0.93
N ARG A 238 4.77 14.32 -0.23
CA ARG A 238 3.43 14.92 -0.39
C ARG A 238 2.32 13.87 -0.54
N CYS A 239 2.68 12.60 -0.49
CA CYS A 239 1.74 11.48 -0.46
C CYS A 239 1.92 10.69 0.83
N PHE A 240 0.82 10.12 1.33
CA PHE A 240 0.79 9.45 2.63
C PHE A 240 -0.04 8.16 2.55
N LEU A 241 0.43 7.08 3.19
CA LEU A 241 -0.35 5.87 3.42
C LEU A 241 -0.76 5.80 4.88
N ILE A 242 -2.07 5.87 5.14
CA ILE A 242 -2.62 5.98 6.50
C ILE A 242 -3.75 4.98 6.70
N GLY A 243 -3.64 4.15 7.74
CA GLY A 243 -4.64 3.16 8.10
C GLY A 243 -5.12 3.30 9.55
N GLU A 244 -4.24 3.03 10.52
CA GLU A 244 -4.63 2.86 11.92
C GLU A 244 -5.39 4.06 12.49
N SER A 245 -4.89 5.28 12.31
CA SER A 245 -5.52 6.49 12.85
C SER A 245 -6.92 6.74 12.28
N LEU A 246 -7.12 6.46 10.99
CA LEU A 246 -8.40 6.61 10.32
C LEU A 246 -9.38 5.48 10.66
N MET A 247 -8.89 4.23 10.74
CA MET A 247 -9.72 3.08 11.09
C MET A 247 -10.25 3.12 12.53
N ARG A 248 -9.55 3.79 13.45
CA ARG A 248 -9.99 3.96 14.84
C ARG A 248 -11.02 5.07 15.03
N ALA A 249 -11.22 5.92 14.03
CA ALA A 249 -12.16 7.02 14.13
C ALA A 249 -13.62 6.53 14.01
N ASP A 250 -14.52 7.09 14.83
CA ASP A 250 -15.96 6.80 14.74
C ASP A 250 -16.52 7.28 13.40
N ASN A 251 -16.12 8.47 12.95
CA ASN A 251 -16.47 9.01 11.64
C ASN A 251 -15.22 9.07 10.74
N VAL A 252 -15.06 8.01 9.94
CA VAL A 252 -13.92 7.83 9.04
C VAL A 252 -13.82 8.96 7.99
N ALA A 253 -14.94 9.39 7.42
CA ALA A 253 -14.96 10.46 6.41
C ALA A 253 -14.52 11.81 7.01
N ALA A 254 -14.98 12.14 8.22
CA ALA A 254 -14.58 13.36 8.91
C ALA A 254 -13.09 13.32 9.30
N ALA A 255 -12.61 12.18 9.81
CA ALA A 255 -11.20 11.99 10.16
C ALA A 255 -10.29 12.14 8.92
N THR A 256 -10.71 11.59 7.77
CA THR A 256 -10.00 11.71 6.50
C THR A 256 -9.92 13.16 6.04
N LYS A 257 -11.01 13.92 6.11
CA LYS A 257 -10.99 15.36 5.80
C LYS A 257 -10.08 16.15 6.74
N THR A 258 -10.14 15.82 8.04
CA THR A 258 -9.35 16.53 9.06
C THR A 258 -7.87 16.32 8.86
N ILE A 259 -7.42 15.09 8.59
CA ILE A 259 -5.99 14.81 8.42
C ILE A 259 -5.41 15.48 7.16
N LEU A 260 -6.22 15.65 6.12
CA LEU A 260 -5.84 16.32 4.87
C LEU A 260 -5.97 17.86 4.93
N ALA A 261 -6.51 18.40 6.02
CA ALA A 261 -6.72 19.84 6.14
C ALA A 261 -5.40 20.61 6.21
N ASN A 262 -5.39 21.83 5.63
CA ASN A 262 -4.27 22.76 5.67
C ASN A 262 -2.93 22.16 5.19
N PRO A 263 -2.84 21.64 3.96
CA PRO A 263 -1.56 21.19 3.44
C PRO A 263 -0.57 22.34 3.38
N VAL A 264 0.70 22.06 3.74
CA VAL A 264 1.76 23.06 3.57
C VAL A 264 1.93 23.38 2.09
N ALA A 265 2.27 24.64 1.79
CA ALA A 265 2.58 25.05 0.42
C ALA A 265 3.74 24.21 -0.16
N SER A 266 3.69 23.95 -1.46
CA SER A 266 4.75 23.26 -2.21
C SER A 266 5.95 24.16 -2.46
#